data_f327e6f9ba7a0a2b2275603b439fed46
#
_entry.id   f327e6f9ba7a0a2b2275603b439fed46
#
_cell.length_a   1.000
_cell.length_b   1.000
_cell.length_c   1.000
_cell.angle_alpha   90.00
_cell.angle_beta   90.00
_cell.angle_gamma   90.00
#
_symmetry.space_group_name_H-M   'P 1'
#
loop_
_entity.id
_entity.type
_entity.pdbx_description
1 polymer ?
#
loop_
_entity_poly.entity_id
_entity_poly.type
_entity_poly.pdbx_seq_one_letter_code
_entity_poly.pdbx_strand_id
1 'polypeptide(L)'
;MKYILLFLFCSTFVFAQKDLLASKKFQTELNQSYADSLKSPLTKEDLNHFKGLDFFPINGKYIVEATFVRTKKENPFGMKTTTSRTPLYKKYGELHFSIDGKEFKLNVYQNIELIKKPGYDDYLFLPFSDLTCGKESYIGGRYIDMRIQKGTIWTIDFNKAYNPYCAYNYEYSCPIVPLENDLDIEILAGVKKFHD
;
A
#
# COMPACT_ATOMS: atom_id res chain seq x y z
N MET A 1 5.29 36.65 23.77
CA MET A 1 4.58 35.94 22.64
C MET A 1 5.50 35.36 21.56
N LYS A 2 6.84 35.49 21.60
CA LYS A 2 7.77 34.90 20.59
C LYS A 2 8.16 33.43 20.81
N TYR A 3 7.93 32.87 22.02
CA TYR A 3 8.40 31.50 22.35
C TYR A 3 7.39 30.39 22.03
N ILE A 4 6.11 30.70 21.82
CA ILE A 4 5.07 29.69 21.52
C ILE A 4 5.15 29.16 20.07
N LEU A 5 5.62 29.99 19.12
CA LEU A 5 5.79 29.59 17.73
C LEU A 5 6.92 28.55 17.51
N LEU A 6 7.96 28.58 18.34
CA LEU A 6 9.12 27.67 18.21
C LEU A 6 8.77 26.22 18.63
N PHE A 7 7.86 26.05 19.60
CA PHE A 7 7.43 24.74 20.08
C PHE A 7 6.51 24.00 19.09
N LEU A 8 5.66 24.72 18.35
CA LEU A 8 4.81 24.10 17.30
C LEU A 8 5.64 23.59 16.12
N PHE A 9 6.70 24.29 15.74
CA PHE A 9 7.56 23.88 14.62
C PHE A 9 8.40 22.63 14.94
N CYS A 10 8.79 22.46 16.21
CA CYS A 10 9.56 21.30 16.65
C CYS A 10 8.72 20.02 16.68
N SER A 11 7.42 20.09 17.02
CA SER A 11 6.54 18.92 17.07
C SER A 11 6.22 18.34 15.69
N THR A 12 5.96 19.18 14.70
CA THR A 12 5.69 18.72 13.31
C THR A 12 6.90 18.05 12.68
N PHE A 13 8.11 18.53 12.95
CA PHE A 13 9.35 17.96 12.44
C PHE A 13 9.61 16.55 13.00
N VAL A 14 9.32 16.33 14.29
CA VAL A 14 9.48 15.01 14.95
C VAL A 14 8.49 13.98 14.40
N PHE A 15 7.24 14.36 14.13
CA PHE A 15 6.24 13.45 13.52
C PHE A 15 6.65 13.05 12.10
N ALA A 16 6.99 13.99 11.23
CA ALA A 16 7.44 13.71 9.87
C ALA A 16 8.66 12.77 9.84
N GLN A 17 9.63 12.98 10.73
CA GLN A 17 10.81 12.11 10.82
C GLN A 17 10.46 10.69 11.29
N LYS A 18 9.51 10.52 12.22
CA LYS A 18 9.05 9.22 12.70
C LYS A 18 8.37 8.42 11.58
N ASP A 19 7.57 9.07 10.75
CA ASP A 19 6.86 8.43 9.64
C ASP A 19 7.84 7.94 8.55
N LEU A 20 8.85 8.74 8.20
CA LEU A 20 9.92 8.33 7.27
C LEU A 20 10.72 7.12 7.79
N LEU A 21 10.98 7.07 9.09
CA LEU A 21 11.64 5.91 9.72
C LEU A 21 10.75 4.66 9.66
N ALA A 22 9.44 4.80 9.81
CA ALA A 22 8.49 3.68 9.68
C ALA A 22 8.46 3.14 8.24
N SER A 23 8.50 4.01 7.23
CA SER A 23 8.62 3.62 5.83
C SER A 23 9.93 2.86 5.57
N LYS A 24 11.06 3.37 6.08
CA LYS A 24 12.38 2.71 5.95
C LYS A 24 12.41 1.34 6.61
N LYS A 25 11.85 1.23 7.80
CA LYS A 25 11.72 -0.05 8.53
C LYS A 25 10.94 -1.05 7.69
N PHE A 26 9.76 -0.66 7.18
CA PHE A 26 8.93 -1.52 6.33
C PHE A 26 9.69 -2.05 5.11
N GLN A 27 10.39 -1.17 4.36
CA GLN A 27 11.17 -1.57 3.19
C GLN A 27 12.31 -2.53 3.55
N THR A 28 12.94 -2.33 4.70
CA THR A 28 13.98 -3.24 5.21
C THR A 28 13.40 -4.61 5.55
N GLU A 29 12.27 -4.65 6.27
CA GLU A 29 11.60 -5.90 6.65
C GLU A 29 11.07 -6.65 5.41
N LEU A 30 10.55 -5.92 4.41
CA LEU A 30 10.12 -6.51 3.15
C LEU A 30 11.30 -7.17 2.42
N ASN A 31 12.44 -6.49 2.29
CA ASN A 31 13.64 -7.07 1.71
C ASN A 31 14.13 -8.31 2.45
N GLN A 32 14.13 -8.29 3.79
CA GLN A 32 14.50 -9.44 4.62
C GLN A 32 13.56 -10.62 4.39
N SER A 33 12.24 -10.37 4.30
CA SER A 33 11.24 -11.39 4.01
C SER A 33 11.43 -12.02 2.63
N TYR A 34 11.81 -11.23 1.62
CA TYR A 34 12.05 -11.71 0.26
C TYR A 34 13.37 -12.44 0.10
N ALA A 35 14.36 -12.14 0.93
CA ALA A 35 15.62 -12.88 0.98
C ALA A 35 15.53 -14.21 1.77
N ASP A 36 14.50 -14.38 2.60
CA ASP A 36 14.28 -15.59 3.40
C ASP A 36 13.62 -16.69 2.54
N SER A 37 14.35 -17.76 2.26
CA SER A 37 13.88 -18.86 1.40
C SER A 37 12.60 -19.56 1.88
N LEU A 38 12.23 -19.40 3.17
CA LEU A 38 11.00 -19.97 3.73
C LEU A 38 9.78 -19.05 3.55
N LYS A 39 10.00 -17.77 3.22
CA LYS A 39 8.93 -16.75 3.12
C LYS A 39 8.86 -16.09 1.76
N SER A 40 9.94 -16.17 1.00
CA SER A 40 10.10 -15.49 -0.28
C SER A 40 9.02 -15.88 -1.29
N PRO A 41 8.38 -14.91 -1.97
CA PRO A 41 7.51 -15.20 -3.11
C PRO A 41 8.28 -15.38 -4.42
N LEU A 42 9.60 -15.20 -4.41
CA LEU A 42 10.45 -15.28 -5.60
C LEU A 42 10.52 -16.71 -6.14
N THR A 43 10.77 -16.85 -7.43
CA THR A 43 11.18 -18.14 -7.98
C THR A 43 12.53 -18.57 -7.38
N LYS A 44 12.87 -19.85 -7.46
CA LYS A 44 14.18 -20.32 -6.99
C LYS A 44 15.34 -19.66 -7.72
N GLU A 45 15.16 -19.39 -9.01
CA GLU A 45 16.14 -18.74 -9.85
C GLU A 45 16.38 -17.28 -9.39
N ASP A 46 15.29 -16.52 -9.24
CA ASP A 46 15.37 -15.13 -8.77
C ASP A 46 15.95 -15.05 -7.36
N LEU A 47 15.54 -15.94 -6.47
CA LEU A 47 16.04 -15.96 -5.08
C LEU A 47 17.57 -16.16 -5.01
N ASN A 48 18.12 -17.03 -5.86
CA ASN A 48 19.56 -17.27 -5.92
C ASN A 48 20.38 -16.02 -6.31
N HIS A 49 19.75 -15.09 -7.03
CA HIS A 49 20.40 -13.86 -7.51
C HIS A 49 19.88 -12.59 -6.79
N PHE A 50 18.97 -12.76 -5.84
CA PHE A 50 18.31 -11.66 -5.16
C PHE A 50 19.28 -10.82 -4.32
N LYS A 51 19.34 -9.52 -4.61
CA LYS A 51 20.15 -8.52 -3.89
C LYS A 51 19.32 -7.50 -3.13
N GLY A 52 18.00 -7.54 -3.32
CA GLY A 52 17.03 -6.61 -2.76
C GLY A 52 16.03 -6.15 -3.80
N LEU A 53 14.87 -5.69 -3.34
CA LEU A 53 13.88 -5.00 -4.16
C LEU A 53 14.38 -3.58 -4.48
N ASP A 54 14.11 -3.11 -5.68
CA ASP A 54 14.33 -1.70 -6.02
C ASP A 54 13.13 -0.86 -5.54
N PHE A 55 13.40 0.25 -4.88
CA PHE A 55 12.41 1.17 -4.36
C PHE A 55 12.61 2.56 -4.94
N PHE A 56 11.51 3.30 -5.07
CA PHE A 56 11.61 4.74 -5.18
C PHE A 56 12.22 5.33 -3.90
N PRO A 57 12.92 6.47 -3.96
CA PRO A 57 13.40 7.17 -2.78
C PRO A 57 12.26 7.50 -1.81
N ILE A 58 12.45 7.24 -0.53
CA ILE A 58 11.45 7.58 0.48
C ILE A 58 11.22 9.08 0.48
N ASN A 59 9.96 9.50 0.36
CA ASN A 59 9.58 10.89 0.27
C ASN A 59 8.31 11.16 1.11
N GLY A 60 8.39 12.12 2.03
CA GLY A 60 7.28 12.53 2.90
C GLY A 60 6.07 13.06 2.15
N LYS A 61 6.23 13.58 0.92
CA LYS A 61 5.12 13.96 0.03
C LYS A 61 4.10 12.83 -0.16
N TYR A 62 4.55 11.58 -0.14
CA TYR A 62 3.72 10.39 -0.35
C TYR A 62 3.26 9.74 0.97
N ILE A 63 3.39 10.43 2.09
CA ILE A 63 2.71 10.12 3.35
C ILE A 63 1.58 11.14 3.47
N VAL A 64 0.37 10.76 3.12
CA VAL A 64 -0.75 11.67 2.98
C VAL A 64 -1.80 11.44 4.06
N GLU A 65 -2.41 12.52 4.54
CA GLU A 65 -3.62 12.47 5.35
C GLU A 65 -4.83 12.35 4.43
N ALA A 66 -5.72 11.43 4.75
CA ALA A 66 -6.94 11.17 4.00
C ALA A 66 -8.16 11.28 4.92
N THR A 67 -9.20 11.95 4.46
CA THR A 67 -10.51 11.90 5.12
C THR A 67 -11.16 10.55 4.83
N PHE A 68 -11.36 9.75 5.88
CA PHE A 68 -12.00 8.45 5.79
C PHE A 68 -13.51 8.56 5.88
N VAL A 69 -14.22 7.96 4.91
CA VAL A 69 -15.67 7.85 4.85
C VAL A 69 -16.08 6.38 4.90
N ARG A 70 -16.73 5.96 5.98
CA ARG A 70 -17.18 4.58 6.17
C ARG A 70 -18.39 4.24 5.29
N THR A 71 -18.31 3.15 4.51
CA THR A 71 -19.42 2.63 3.68
C THR A 71 -20.04 1.40 4.36
N LYS A 72 -21.10 1.60 5.18
CA LYS A 72 -21.68 0.54 6.02
C LYS A 72 -22.58 -0.45 5.26
N LYS A 73 -23.22 -0.02 4.17
CA LYS A 73 -24.26 -0.78 3.46
C LYS A 73 -23.76 -1.55 2.23
N GLU A 74 -22.44 -1.67 2.06
CA GLU A 74 -21.86 -2.40 0.93
C GLU A 74 -22.07 -3.92 1.07
N ASN A 75 -22.40 -4.57 -0.03
CA ASN A 75 -22.48 -6.01 -0.09
C ASN A 75 -21.09 -6.61 -0.38
N PRO A 76 -20.78 -7.80 0.15
CA PRO A 76 -19.60 -8.54 -0.29
C PRO A 76 -19.67 -8.84 -1.79
N PHE A 77 -18.51 -8.84 -2.46
CA PHE A 77 -18.36 -9.18 -3.86
C PHE A 77 -17.13 -10.05 -4.10
N GLY A 78 -17.13 -10.81 -5.18
CA GLY A 78 -15.97 -11.58 -5.62
C GLY A 78 -14.93 -10.65 -6.26
N MET A 79 -13.79 -10.45 -5.60
CA MET A 79 -12.70 -9.67 -6.18
C MET A 79 -11.97 -10.53 -7.23
N LYS A 80 -11.88 -10.04 -8.46
CA LYS A 80 -11.13 -10.73 -9.53
C LYS A 80 -9.66 -10.88 -9.14
N THR A 81 -9.07 -11.99 -9.58
CA THR A 81 -7.63 -12.23 -9.39
C THR A 81 -6.97 -12.57 -10.72
N THR A 82 -5.65 -12.69 -10.72
CA THR A 82 -4.85 -13.12 -11.88
C THR A 82 -5.11 -14.60 -12.28
N THR A 83 -5.93 -15.32 -11.52
CA THR A 83 -6.38 -16.70 -11.79
C THR A 83 -7.91 -16.79 -11.79
N SER A 84 -8.47 -17.99 -11.80
CA SER A 84 -9.93 -18.21 -11.66
C SER A 84 -10.46 -18.00 -10.23
N ARG A 85 -9.60 -17.80 -9.23
CA ARG A 85 -9.99 -17.57 -7.83
C ARG A 85 -10.65 -16.21 -7.66
N THR A 86 -11.79 -16.15 -6.95
CA THR A 86 -12.56 -14.93 -6.68
C THR A 86 -12.88 -14.82 -5.19
N PRO A 87 -11.90 -14.44 -4.35
CA PRO A 87 -12.11 -14.30 -2.91
C PRO A 87 -13.13 -13.18 -2.62
N LEU A 88 -13.92 -13.37 -1.56
CA LEU A 88 -14.93 -12.40 -1.14
C LEU A 88 -14.28 -11.24 -0.40
N TYR A 89 -14.52 -10.05 -0.91
CA TYR A 89 -14.16 -8.77 -0.30
C TYR A 89 -15.39 -7.92 -0.06
N LYS A 90 -15.27 -6.98 0.85
CA LYS A 90 -16.25 -5.93 1.09
C LYS A 90 -15.55 -4.59 1.07
N LYS A 91 -16.09 -3.61 0.35
CA LYS A 91 -15.65 -2.22 0.48
C LYS A 91 -15.89 -1.77 1.92
N TYR A 92 -14.81 -1.39 2.61
CA TYR A 92 -14.86 -0.93 3.98
C TYR A 92 -15.16 0.57 4.07
N GLY A 93 -14.59 1.35 3.16
CA GLY A 93 -14.79 2.79 3.09
C GLY A 93 -14.01 3.43 1.96
N GLU A 94 -14.02 4.73 1.95
CA GLU A 94 -13.32 5.59 1.00
C GLU A 94 -12.30 6.46 1.73
N LEU A 95 -11.16 6.68 1.11
CA LEU A 95 -10.09 7.56 1.55
C LEU A 95 -9.98 8.70 0.56
N HIS A 96 -10.34 9.92 0.97
CA HIS A 96 -10.28 11.13 0.17
C HIS A 96 -9.06 11.95 0.59
N PHE A 97 -8.18 12.27 -0.34
CA PHE A 97 -6.90 12.93 -0.07
C PHE A 97 -6.47 13.81 -1.24
N SER A 98 -5.46 14.64 -1.04
CA SER A 98 -4.86 15.43 -2.11
C SER A 98 -3.35 15.23 -2.21
N ILE A 99 -2.84 15.30 -3.44
CA ILE A 99 -1.39 15.36 -3.74
C ILE A 99 -1.20 16.49 -4.75
N ASP A 100 -0.27 17.41 -4.47
CA ASP A 100 0.01 18.59 -5.32
C ASP A 100 -1.24 19.42 -5.63
N GLY A 101 -2.19 19.49 -4.69
CA GLY A 101 -3.44 20.25 -4.87
C GLY A 101 -4.49 19.58 -5.74
N LYS A 102 -4.23 18.36 -6.26
CA LYS A 102 -5.22 17.54 -6.98
C LYS A 102 -5.86 16.56 -6.02
N GLU A 103 -7.20 16.49 -6.05
CA GLU A 103 -8.00 15.60 -5.20
C GLU A 103 -8.08 14.19 -5.78
N PHE A 104 -7.99 13.19 -4.90
CA PHE A 104 -8.07 11.78 -5.22
C PHE A 104 -8.95 11.02 -4.22
N LYS A 105 -9.39 9.85 -4.65
CA LYS A 105 -10.14 8.91 -3.82
C LYS A 105 -9.64 7.50 -4.06
N LEU A 106 -9.49 6.72 -2.98
CA LEU A 106 -9.24 5.27 -3.02
C LEU A 106 -10.26 4.54 -2.16
N ASN A 107 -10.77 3.43 -2.65
CA ASN A 107 -11.57 2.49 -1.86
C ASN A 107 -10.65 1.56 -1.08
N VAL A 108 -10.97 1.30 0.19
CA VAL A 108 -10.27 0.34 1.02
C VAL A 108 -11.19 -0.83 1.33
N TYR A 109 -10.64 -2.05 1.33
CA TYR A 109 -11.41 -3.29 1.34
C TYR A 109 -11.05 -4.17 2.53
N GLN A 110 -12.01 -5.02 2.95
CA GLN A 110 -11.78 -6.14 3.86
C GLN A 110 -12.00 -7.47 3.13
N ASN A 111 -11.05 -8.40 3.27
CA ASN A 111 -11.25 -9.78 2.87
C ASN A 111 -12.06 -10.50 3.94
N ILE A 112 -13.24 -11.02 3.57
CA ILE A 112 -14.22 -11.59 4.50
C ILE A 112 -13.69 -12.83 5.26
N GLU A 113 -12.84 -13.62 4.63
CA GLU A 113 -12.26 -14.80 5.29
C GLU A 113 -11.01 -14.46 6.10
N LEU A 114 -10.23 -13.49 5.64
CA LEU A 114 -9.00 -13.10 6.33
C LEU A 114 -9.28 -12.45 7.69
N ILE A 115 -10.29 -11.58 7.76
CA ILE A 115 -10.65 -10.89 9.02
C ILE A 115 -11.17 -11.82 10.13
N LYS A 116 -11.49 -13.07 9.80
CA LYS A 116 -11.86 -14.10 10.80
C LYS A 116 -10.64 -14.73 11.48
N LYS A 117 -9.43 -14.53 10.94
CA LYS A 117 -8.19 -15.08 11.49
C LYS A 117 -7.67 -14.19 12.62
N PRO A 118 -7.11 -14.78 13.69
CA PRO A 118 -6.49 -14.00 14.76
C PRO A 118 -5.46 -12.98 14.25
N GLY A 119 -5.58 -11.73 14.71
CA GLY A 119 -4.69 -10.63 14.32
C GLY A 119 -4.97 -9.97 12.96
N TYR A 120 -6.10 -10.34 12.31
CA TYR A 120 -6.56 -9.73 11.06
C TYR A 120 -7.93 -9.07 11.13
N ASP A 121 -8.54 -8.98 12.31
CA ASP A 121 -9.86 -8.39 12.54
C ASP A 121 -9.96 -6.92 12.13
N ASP A 122 -8.86 -6.18 12.22
CA ASP A 122 -8.71 -4.77 11.81
C ASP A 122 -7.95 -4.58 10.49
N TYR A 123 -7.61 -5.68 9.80
CA TYR A 123 -6.85 -5.61 8.55
C TYR A 123 -7.68 -5.03 7.41
N LEU A 124 -7.04 -4.15 6.63
CA LEU A 124 -7.59 -3.52 5.45
C LEU A 124 -6.62 -3.65 4.28
N PHE A 125 -7.15 -3.89 3.10
CA PHE A 125 -6.44 -4.01 1.85
C PHE A 125 -6.68 -2.78 0.98
N LEU A 126 -5.62 -2.08 0.61
CA LEU A 126 -5.64 -0.91 -0.26
C LEU A 126 -4.87 -1.18 -1.54
N PRO A 127 -5.50 -1.77 -2.58
CA PRO A 127 -4.89 -1.89 -3.90
C PRO A 127 -5.04 -0.57 -4.66
N PHE A 128 -4.05 -0.20 -5.49
CA PHE A 128 -4.13 0.95 -6.38
C PHE A 128 -3.26 0.75 -7.62
N SER A 129 -3.64 1.42 -8.70
CA SER A 129 -2.83 1.65 -9.89
C SER A 129 -2.60 3.15 -10.08
N ASP A 130 -1.56 3.50 -10.84
CA ASP A 130 -1.16 4.87 -11.08
C ASP A 130 -0.39 4.99 -12.42
N LEU A 131 -0.02 6.19 -12.82
CA LEU A 131 0.64 6.43 -14.11
C LEU A 131 2.06 5.86 -14.23
N THR A 132 2.65 5.32 -13.16
CA THR A 132 3.93 4.59 -13.20
C THR A 132 3.76 3.13 -13.62
N CYS A 133 2.53 2.59 -13.59
CA CYS A 133 2.25 1.19 -13.91
C CYS A 133 2.66 0.84 -15.35
N GLY A 134 3.42 -0.26 -15.49
CA GLY A 134 3.98 -0.71 -16.78
C GLY A 134 5.21 0.08 -17.25
N LYS A 135 5.64 1.09 -16.51
CA LYS A 135 6.88 1.86 -16.73
C LYS A 135 7.88 1.55 -15.61
N GLU A 136 7.84 2.35 -14.52
CA GLU A 136 8.73 2.20 -13.37
C GLU A 136 8.20 1.23 -12.32
N SER A 137 6.88 1.00 -12.27
CA SER A 137 6.24 0.06 -11.34
C SER A 137 5.54 -1.08 -12.07
N TYR A 138 5.12 -2.11 -11.32
CA TYR A 138 4.46 -3.28 -11.88
C TYR A 138 3.15 -2.90 -12.57
N ILE A 139 2.92 -3.45 -13.77
CA ILE A 139 1.77 -3.13 -14.63
C ILE A 139 0.42 -3.41 -13.97
N GLY A 140 0.35 -4.41 -13.09
CA GLY A 140 -0.88 -4.79 -12.38
C GLY A 140 -1.21 -3.93 -11.15
N GLY A 141 -0.46 -2.86 -10.91
CA GLY A 141 -0.61 -2.01 -9.74
C GLY A 141 0.10 -2.55 -8.49
N ARG A 142 -0.10 -1.84 -7.40
CA ARG A 142 0.56 -2.10 -6.11
C ARG A 142 -0.44 -2.14 -4.97
N TYR A 143 -0.01 -2.65 -3.82
CA TYR A 143 -0.84 -2.82 -2.63
C TYR A 143 -0.23 -2.10 -1.43
N ILE A 144 -1.09 -1.66 -0.54
CA ILE A 144 -0.73 -1.20 0.80
C ILE A 144 -1.58 -1.96 1.80
N ASP A 145 -0.94 -2.63 2.75
CA ASP A 145 -1.62 -3.22 3.90
C ASP A 145 -1.87 -2.12 4.93
N MET A 146 -3.12 -2.00 5.35
CA MET A 146 -3.55 -1.03 6.34
C MET A 146 -4.20 -1.71 7.54
N ARG A 147 -4.34 -0.96 8.61
CA ARG A 147 -5.17 -1.31 9.77
C ARG A 147 -6.24 -0.23 9.96
N ILE A 148 -7.35 -0.60 10.58
CA ILE A 148 -8.39 0.37 10.95
C ILE A 148 -7.75 1.42 11.87
N GLN A 149 -7.80 2.68 11.45
CA GLN A 149 -7.29 3.80 12.23
C GLN A 149 -8.41 4.48 13.02
N LYS A 150 -8.06 5.21 14.06
CA LYS A 150 -9.02 5.96 14.88
C LYS A 150 -9.35 7.30 14.24
N GLY A 151 -10.59 7.75 14.46
CA GLY A 151 -11.05 9.06 13.94
C GLY A 151 -11.38 9.03 12.44
N THR A 152 -11.49 10.21 11.86
CA THR A 152 -11.87 10.42 10.47
C THR A 152 -10.70 10.80 9.56
N ILE A 153 -9.56 11.18 10.13
CA ILE A 153 -8.34 11.45 9.38
C ILE A 153 -7.42 10.25 9.52
N TRP A 154 -7.09 9.63 8.38
CA TRP A 154 -6.26 8.45 8.28
C TRP A 154 -4.99 8.75 7.49
N THR A 155 -3.91 8.05 7.80
CA THR A 155 -2.65 8.17 7.05
C THR A 155 -2.56 7.07 6.00
N ILE A 156 -2.24 7.46 4.77
CA ILE A 156 -1.80 6.55 3.69
C ILE A 156 -0.30 6.80 3.47
N ASP A 157 0.51 5.77 3.60
CA ASP A 157 1.95 5.83 3.33
C ASP A 157 2.28 5.04 2.06
N PHE A 158 2.32 5.72 0.93
CA PHE A 158 2.65 5.11 -0.36
C PHE A 158 4.11 4.61 -0.44
N ASN A 159 5.01 5.07 0.45
CA ASN A 159 6.37 4.50 0.53
C ASN A 159 6.37 3.05 1.00
N LYS A 160 5.25 2.55 1.53
CA LYS A 160 5.01 1.15 1.90
C LYS A 160 4.28 0.36 0.82
N ALA A 161 4.07 0.92 -0.36
CA ALA A 161 3.46 0.19 -1.46
C ALA A 161 4.39 -0.93 -1.94
N TYR A 162 3.82 -2.12 -2.15
CA TYR A 162 4.52 -3.31 -2.60
C TYR A 162 3.81 -3.97 -3.78
N ASN A 163 4.55 -4.72 -4.59
CA ASN A 163 3.97 -5.45 -5.72
C ASN A 163 3.24 -6.72 -5.24
N PRO A 164 2.14 -7.12 -5.91
CA PRO A 164 1.54 -8.44 -5.69
C PRO A 164 2.56 -9.56 -5.97
N TYR A 165 2.43 -10.69 -5.28
CA TYR A 165 3.37 -11.82 -5.43
C TYR A 165 3.44 -12.36 -6.88
N CYS A 166 2.36 -12.24 -7.66
CA CYS A 166 2.37 -12.62 -9.07
C CYS A 166 3.28 -11.76 -9.96
N ALA A 167 3.76 -10.61 -9.47
CA ALA A 167 4.80 -9.83 -10.14
C ALA A 167 6.18 -10.50 -10.07
N TYR A 168 6.35 -11.46 -9.17
CA TYR A 168 7.61 -12.19 -8.93
C TYR A 168 7.50 -13.66 -9.35
N ASN A 169 6.32 -14.25 -9.20
CA ASN A 169 6.08 -15.64 -9.54
C ASN A 169 4.60 -15.82 -9.94
N TYR A 170 4.38 -16.20 -11.18
CA TYR A 170 3.05 -16.33 -11.81
C TYR A 170 2.17 -17.43 -11.18
N GLU A 171 2.71 -18.30 -10.33
CA GLU A 171 1.94 -19.28 -9.58
C GLU A 171 1.01 -18.64 -8.53
N TYR A 172 1.30 -17.41 -8.12
CA TYR A 172 0.47 -16.70 -7.15
C TYR A 172 -0.80 -16.12 -7.78
N SER A 173 -1.90 -16.30 -7.06
CA SER A 173 -3.21 -15.70 -7.39
C SER A 173 -3.38 -14.39 -6.65
N CYS A 174 -3.29 -13.27 -7.35
CA CYS A 174 -3.31 -11.94 -6.78
C CYS A 174 -4.56 -11.16 -7.16
N PRO A 175 -5.18 -10.39 -6.25
CA PRO A 175 -6.28 -9.49 -6.56
C PRO A 175 -5.92 -8.50 -7.68
N ILE A 176 -6.82 -8.32 -8.64
CA ILE A 176 -6.68 -7.27 -9.66
C ILE A 176 -7.17 -5.96 -9.05
N VAL A 177 -6.41 -4.89 -9.24
CA VAL A 177 -6.80 -3.55 -8.77
C VAL A 177 -8.13 -3.17 -9.40
N PRO A 178 -9.17 -2.82 -8.59
CA PRO A 178 -10.42 -2.30 -9.14
C PRO A 178 -10.20 -0.97 -9.85
N LEU A 179 -10.92 -0.74 -10.96
CA LEU A 179 -10.79 0.48 -11.77
C LEU A 179 -11.03 1.77 -10.97
N GLU A 180 -11.85 1.69 -9.92
CA GLU A 180 -12.14 2.82 -9.03
C GLU A 180 -10.93 3.25 -8.19
N ASN A 181 -9.89 2.43 -8.15
CA ASN A 181 -8.63 2.68 -7.44
C ASN A 181 -7.48 3.01 -8.41
N ASP A 182 -7.81 3.45 -9.62
CA ASP A 182 -6.83 3.97 -10.57
C ASP A 182 -6.60 5.48 -10.34
N LEU A 183 -5.34 5.87 -10.13
CA LEU A 183 -4.93 7.24 -9.83
C LEU A 183 -4.31 7.89 -11.07
N ASP A 184 -4.91 8.97 -11.55
CA ASP A 184 -4.39 9.79 -12.66
C ASP A 184 -3.26 10.72 -12.16
N ILE A 185 -2.20 10.12 -11.61
CA ILE A 185 -0.97 10.76 -11.15
C ILE A 185 0.13 9.71 -11.03
N GLU A 186 1.40 10.11 -11.12
CA GLU A 186 2.55 9.25 -10.83
C GLU A 186 2.83 9.20 -9.31
N ILE A 187 2.78 8.03 -8.72
CA ILE A 187 3.15 7.78 -7.32
C ILE A 187 4.59 7.23 -7.28
N LEU A 188 5.57 8.13 -7.26
CA LEU A 188 6.99 7.81 -7.23
C LEU A 188 7.44 7.40 -5.80
N ALA A 189 6.78 6.38 -5.23
CA ALA A 189 7.01 5.86 -3.89
C ALA A 189 6.75 4.35 -3.84
N GLY A 190 7.34 3.63 -2.86
CA GLY A 190 7.20 2.18 -2.71
C GLY A 190 8.10 1.37 -3.64
N VAL A 191 7.74 0.12 -3.89
CA VAL A 191 8.51 -0.83 -4.71
C VAL A 191 8.35 -0.51 -6.20
N LYS A 192 9.44 -0.56 -6.97
CA LYS A 192 9.46 -0.52 -8.42
C LYS A 192 9.15 -1.89 -9.03
N LYS A 193 9.07 -1.98 -10.37
CA LYS A 193 8.93 -3.27 -11.06
C LYS A 193 10.16 -4.17 -10.77
N PHE A 194 9.95 -5.48 -10.77
CA PHE A 194 11.00 -6.45 -10.48
C PHE A 194 11.59 -7.04 -11.77
N HIS A 195 10.74 -7.38 -12.74
CA HIS A 195 11.14 -7.80 -14.09
C HIS A 195 10.80 -6.72 -15.11
N ASP A 196 11.48 -6.72 -16.24
CA ASP A 196 11.20 -5.87 -17.42
C ASP A 196 10.02 -6.40 -18.24
#